data_62378667749e2677855cb8e6489d0596
#
_entry.id   62378667749e2677855cb8e6489d0596
#
_cell.length_a   1.000
_cell.length_b   1.000
_cell.length_c   1.000
_cell.angle_alpha   90.00
_cell.angle_beta   90.00
_cell.angle_gamma   90.00
#
_symmetry.space_group_name_H-M   'P 1'
#
loop_
_entity.id
_entity.type
_entity.pdbx_description
1 polymer ?
#
loop_
_entity_poly.entity_id
_entity_poly.type
_entity_poly.pdbx_seq_one_letter_code
_entity_poly.pdbx_strand_id
1 'polypeptide(L)'
;NLGGKIPKGVLLVGPPGTGKTLLAKAVAGEANVPFFSMSGSDFVEMFVGVGASRVRDLFRQAKEKAPAIIFIDEIDAVGRARGRNNMMGGGNDERESTLNQLLTEMDGFGSNTGVIILAATNRADVLDAALLRAGRFDRQIHVELPDLQERKEIFGVHMAGIKKDDSLDINFLAKQTPGFSGADIANVCNEAALIAARNDHKCVSKQDFMDAVDRIIGGLERKNKIMTEEEKRSVAYHEAGHATISWLLRWGNPLVKVTIVPRGVAL
;
A
#
# COMPACT_ATOMS: atom_id res chain seq x y z
N ASN A 1 -17.85 19.58 -26.41
CA ASN A 1 -16.42 19.59 -26.75
C ASN A 1 -15.85 20.97 -26.43
N LEU A 2 -15.28 21.12 -25.20
CA LEU A 2 -14.69 22.38 -24.74
C LEU A 2 -13.19 22.50 -25.08
N GLY A 3 -12.65 21.62 -25.94
CA GLY A 3 -11.25 21.63 -26.36
C GLY A 3 -10.23 21.10 -25.34
N GLY A 4 -10.70 20.55 -24.20
CA GLY A 4 -9.82 19.94 -23.20
C GLY A 4 -9.14 18.66 -23.71
N LYS A 5 -7.83 18.50 -23.41
CA LYS A 5 -7.10 17.27 -23.71
C LYS A 5 -7.20 16.30 -22.51
N ILE A 6 -7.55 15.06 -22.80
CA ILE A 6 -7.54 13.99 -21.78
C ILE A 6 -6.08 13.71 -21.40
N PRO A 7 -5.73 13.65 -20.09
CA PRO A 7 -4.37 13.28 -19.68
C PRO A 7 -4.07 11.85 -20.13
N LYS A 8 -2.85 11.64 -20.62
CA LYS A 8 -2.41 10.32 -21.09
C LYS A 8 -2.00 9.41 -19.92
N GLY A 9 -1.40 10.01 -18.89
CA GLY A 9 -0.88 9.30 -17.72
C GLY A 9 -1.29 9.94 -16.41
N VAL A 10 -1.61 9.10 -15.44
CA VAL A 10 -1.92 9.51 -14.06
C VAL A 10 -1.08 8.69 -13.10
N LEU A 11 -0.44 9.35 -12.15
CA LEU A 11 0.36 8.72 -11.10
C LEU A 11 -0.41 8.70 -9.78
N LEU A 12 -0.64 7.51 -9.24
CA LEU A 12 -1.19 7.30 -7.89
C LEU A 12 -0.03 7.25 -6.89
N VAL A 13 -0.01 8.18 -5.95
CA VAL A 13 1.06 8.31 -4.97
C VAL A 13 0.50 8.10 -3.57
N GLY A 14 1.14 7.28 -2.76
CA GLY A 14 0.72 7.11 -1.37
C GLY A 14 1.35 5.90 -0.70
N PRO A 15 1.17 5.76 0.62
CA PRO A 15 1.71 4.65 1.39
C PRO A 15 1.26 3.28 0.84
N PRO A 16 2.01 2.20 1.13
CA PRO A 16 1.60 0.85 0.74
C PRO A 16 0.28 0.47 1.41
N GLY A 17 -0.51 -0.38 0.76
CA GLY A 17 -1.76 -0.89 1.30
C GLY A 17 -2.95 0.07 1.27
N THR A 18 -2.82 1.26 0.68
CA THR A 18 -3.92 2.25 0.58
C THR A 18 -4.92 1.99 -0.53
N GLY A 19 -4.75 0.91 -1.31
CA GLY A 19 -5.72 0.49 -2.33
C GLY A 19 -5.48 1.08 -3.72
N LYS A 20 -4.29 1.61 -4.05
CA LYS A 20 -3.97 2.18 -5.38
C LYS A 20 -4.29 1.23 -6.53
N THR A 21 -3.87 -0.03 -6.42
CA THR A 21 -4.15 -1.08 -7.42
C THR A 21 -5.66 -1.38 -7.53
N LEU A 22 -6.35 -1.40 -6.39
CA LEU A 22 -7.80 -1.62 -6.34
C LEU A 22 -8.56 -0.48 -7.01
N LEU A 23 -8.14 0.77 -6.74
CA LEU A 23 -8.70 1.96 -7.37
C LEU A 23 -8.53 1.91 -8.90
N ALA A 24 -7.35 1.54 -9.40
CA ALA A 24 -7.12 1.41 -10.84
C ALA A 24 -8.02 0.35 -11.49
N LYS A 25 -8.20 -0.80 -10.82
CA LYS A 25 -9.14 -1.85 -11.27
C LYS A 25 -10.58 -1.38 -11.26
N ALA A 26 -10.99 -0.65 -10.22
CA ALA A 26 -12.35 -0.11 -10.12
C ALA A 26 -12.66 0.88 -11.25
N VAL A 27 -11.70 1.77 -11.57
CA VAL A 27 -11.84 2.70 -12.70
C VAL A 27 -12.01 1.96 -14.03
N ALA A 28 -11.24 0.91 -14.27
CA ALA A 28 -11.37 0.12 -15.49
C ALA A 28 -12.71 -0.65 -15.55
N GLY A 29 -13.16 -1.17 -14.42
CA GLY A 29 -14.46 -1.84 -14.29
C GLY A 29 -15.63 -0.89 -14.54
N GLU A 30 -15.61 0.31 -13.96
CA GLU A 30 -16.64 1.32 -14.17
C GLU A 30 -16.66 1.83 -15.61
N ALA A 31 -15.48 2.02 -16.21
CA ALA A 31 -15.38 2.40 -17.62
C ALA A 31 -15.66 1.25 -18.59
N ASN A 32 -15.78 0.01 -18.10
CA ASN A 32 -15.98 -1.22 -18.90
C ASN A 32 -14.95 -1.36 -20.02
N VAL A 33 -13.67 -1.15 -19.71
CA VAL A 33 -12.57 -1.25 -20.66
C VAL A 33 -11.55 -2.32 -20.23
N PRO A 34 -10.80 -2.92 -21.18
CA PRO A 34 -9.72 -3.84 -20.89
C PRO A 34 -8.68 -3.23 -19.92
N PHE A 35 -8.24 -4.03 -18.96
CA PHE A 35 -7.27 -3.66 -17.94
C PHE A 35 -6.01 -4.52 -18.07
N PHE A 36 -4.90 -3.88 -18.39
CA PHE A 36 -3.58 -4.51 -18.49
C PHE A 36 -2.76 -4.10 -17.28
N SER A 37 -2.30 -5.06 -16.47
CA SER A 37 -1.56 -4.77 -15.25
C SER A 37 -0.20 -5.44 -15.29
N MET A 38 0.83 -4.70 -14.84
CA MET A 38 2.19 -5.18 -14.68
C MET A 38 2.85 -4.49 -13.48
N SER A 39 3.75 -5.18 -12.79
CA SER A 39 4.60 -4.55 -11.77
C SER A 39 5.87 -3.97 -12.41
N GLY A 40 6.34 -2.83 -11.89
CA GLY A 40 7.63 -2.28 -12.29
C GLY A 40 8.78 -3.24 -12.02
N SER A 41 8.68 -4.11 -11.02
CA SER A 41 9.65 -5.16 -10.75
C SER A 41 9.72 -6.23 -11.84
N ASP A 42 8.62 -6.49 -12.56
CA ASP A 42 8.59 -7.47 -13.66
C ASP A 42 9.42 -7.03 -14.85
N PHE A 43 9.74 -5.74 -14.95
CA PHE A 43 10.60 -5.19 -16.00
C PHE A 43 12.09 -5.24 -15.65
N VAL A 44 12.43 -5.45 -14.38
CA VAL A 44 13.82 -5.47 -13.89
C VAL A 44 14.28 -6.92 -13.79
N GLU A 45 14.56 -7.55 -14.92
CA GLU A 45 15.11 -8.91 -14.96
C GLU A 45 16.61 -8.92 -15.23
N MET A 46 17.26 -10.07 -14.97
CA MET A 46 18.72 -10.22 -15.12
C MET A 46 19.22 -10.22 -16.57
N PHE A 47 18.34 -10.27 -17.58
CA PHE A 47 18.71 -10.34 -18.99
C PHE A 47 18.45 -9.03 -19.71
N VAL A 48 19.50 -8.48 -20.33
CA VAL A 48 19.47 -7.22 -21.08
C VAL A 48 18.43 -7.24 -22.20
N GLY A 49 17.56 -6.22 -22.24
CA GLY A 49 16.55 -6.02 -23.30
C GLY A 49 15.20 -6.69 -23.06
N VAL A 50 15.06 -7.55 -22.04
CA VAL A 50 13.79 -8.24 -21.75
C VAL A 50 12.75 -7.25 -21.23
N GLY A 51 13.14 -6.35 -20.33
CA GLY A 51 12.24 -5.34 -19.78
C GLY A 51 11.68 -4.40 -20.85
N ALA A 52 12.53 -3.88 -21.73
CA ALA A 52 12.12 -3.04 -22.85
C ALA A 52 11.18 -3.78 -23.83
N SER A 53 11.41 -5.07 -24.08
CA SER A 53 10.53 -5.89 -24.91
C SER A 53 9.14 -6.07 -24.27
N ARG A 54 9.08 -6.34 -22.98
CA ARG A 54 7.82 -6.45 -22.22
C ARG A 54 7.02 -5.14 -22.24
N VAL A 55 7.69 -4.01 -22.10
CA VAL A 55 7.04 -2.69 -22.24
C VAL A 55 6.39 -2.57 -23.61
N ARG A 56 7.14 -2.83 -24.70
CA ARG A 56 6.60 -2.77 -26.07
C ARG A 56 5.39 -3.68 -26.27
N ASP A 57 5.47 -4.91 -25.79
CA ASP A 57 4.39 -5.89 -25.94
C ASP A 57 3.13 -5.47 -25.16
N LEU A 58 3.29 -4.97 -23.94
CA LEU A 58 2.18 -4.45 -23.12
C LEU A 58 1.45 -3.32 -23.86
N PHE A 59 2.22 -2.35 -24.35
CA PHE A 59 1.66 -1.19 -25.04
C PHE A 59 1.03 -1.57 -26.38
N ARG A 60 1.60 -2.51 -27.12
CA ARG A 60 1.01 -3.03 -28.37
C ARG A 60 -0.33 -3.69 -28.10
N GLN A 61 -0.41 -4.60 -27.11
CA GLN A 61 -1.66 -5.27 -26.74
C GLN A 61 -2.75 -4.29 -26.32
N ALA A 62 -2.39 -3.25 -25.56
CA ALA A 62 -3.35 -2.23 -25.13
C ALA A 62 -3.85 -1.39 -26.33
N LYS A 63 -2.98 -1.07 -27.29
CA LYS A 63 -3.38 -0.36 -28.52
C LYS A 63 -4.35 -1.19 -29.37
N GLU A 64 -4.10 -2.47 -29.51
CA GLU A 64 -4.94 -3.40 -30.28
C GLU A 64 -6.37 -3.53 -29.69
N LYS A 65 -6.50 -3.33 -28.37
CA LYS A 65 -7.76 -3.46 -27.63
C LYS A 65 -8.29 -2.13 -27.11
N ALA A 66 -7.85 -1.02 -27.68
CA ALA A 66 -8.33 0.30 -27.27
C ALA A 66 -9.84 0.45 -27.50
N PRO A 67 -10.59 1.16 -26.59
CA PRO A 67 -10.08 1.84 -25.42
C PRO A 67 -9.65 0.90 -24.30
N ALA A 68 -8.52 1.20 -23.61
CA ALA A 68 -7.93 0.33 -22.61
C ALA A 68 -7.22 1.12 -21.50
N ILE A 69 -7.00 0.51 -20.36
CA ILE A 69 -6.17 1.03 -19.27
C ILE A 69 -4.94 0.14 -19.10
N ILE A 70 -3.76 0.76 -19.08
CA ILE A 70 -2.51 0.14 -18.64
C ILE A 70 -2.26 0.58 -17.20
N PHE A 71 -2.01 -0.37 -16.31
CA PHE A 71 -1.62 -0.10 -14.92
C PHE A 71 -0.22 -0.64 -14.63
N ILE A 72 0.67 0.22 -14.16
CA ILE A 72 2.04 -0.13 -13.78
C ILE A 72 2.17 0.10 -12.28
N ASP A 73 2.19 -0.97 -11.51
CA ASP A 73 2.43 -0.90 -10.07
C ASP A 73 3.92 -0.76 -9.77
N GLU A 74 4.28 -0.17 -8.63
CA GLU A 74 5.68 0.00 -8.20
C GLU A 74 6.57 0.60 -9.30
N ILE A 75 6.10 1.67 -9.95
CA ILE A 75 6.85 2.26 -11.09
C ILE A 75 8.24 2.75 -10.70
N ASP A 76 8.48 3.01 -9.42
CA ASP A 76 9.79 3.37 -8.88
C ASP A 76 10.84 2.26 -9.01
N ALA A 77 10.45 1.02 -9.23
CA ALA A 77 11.38 -0.06 -9.56
C ALA A 77 12.14 0.21 -10.88
N VAL A 78 11.46 0.80 -11.86
CA VAL A 78 12.02 1.15 -13.19
C VAL A 78 12.39 2.62 -13.27
N GLY A 79 11.54 3.48 -12.72
CA GLY A 79 11.56 4.93 -12.90
C GLY A 79 12.42 5.70 -11.92
N ARG A 80 13.31 5.06 -11.16
CA ARG A 80 14.16 5.77 -10.19
C ARG A 80 15.18 6.68 -10.86
N ALA A 81 15.28 7.92 -10.37
CA ALA A 81 16.28 8.88 -10.81
C ALA A 81 17.72 8.37 -10.62
N ARG A 82 18.62 8.76 -11.52
CA ARG A 82 20.05 8.41 -11.47
C ARG A 82 20.69 8.93 -10.19
N GLY A 83 21.15 8.05 -9.33
CA GLY A 83 21.98 8.42 -8.18
C GLY A 83 23.41 8.74 -8.62
N ARG A 84 24.01 9.81 -8.09
CA ARG A 84 25.39 10.23 -8.36
C ARG A 84 26.49 9.21 -8.01
N ASN A 85 26.15 8.08 -7.38
CA ASN A 85 27.13 7.16 -6.75
C ASN A 85 27.12 5.72 -7.29
N ASN A 86 26.53 5.42 -8.45
CA ASN A 86 26.54 4.04 -8.96
C ASN A 86 27.60 3.83 -10.05
N MET A 87 28.84 3.63 -9.62
CA MET A 87 29.96 3.23 -10.48
C MET A 87 30.14 1.71 -10.61
N MET A 88 29.17 0.88 -10.20
CA MET A 88 29.31 -0.59 -10.30
C MET A 88 28.00 -1.28 -10.67
N GLY A 89 27.97 -1.87 -11.87
CA GLY A 89 27.18 -3.05 -12.20
C GLY A 89 26.09 -2.90 -13.25
N GLY A 90 26.05 -3.81 -14.20
CA GLY A 90 25.16 -3.92 -15.37
C GLY A 90 23.63 -3.94 -15.14
N GLY A 91 23.16 -3.90 -13.89
CA GLY A 91 21.73 -3.76 -13.56
C GLY A 91 21.15 -2.35 -13.79
N ASN A 92 22.01 -1.34 -13.95
CA ASN A 92 21.56 0.04 -14.22
C ASN A 92 21.22 0.24 -15.70
N ASP A 93 21.94 -0.44 -16.60
CA ASP A 93 21.74 -0.30 -18.04
C ASP A 93 20.38 -0.89 -18.47
N GLU A 94 19.94 -1.98 -17.82
CA GLU A 94 18.64 -2.61 -18.07
C GLU A 94 17.48 -1.71 -17.62
N ARG A 95 17.58 -1.15 -16.42
CA ARG A 95 16.56 -0.20 -15.92
C ARG A 95 16.46 1.02 -16.82
N GLU A 96 17.60 1.57 -17.23
CA GLU A 96 17.65 2.74 -18.09
C GLU A 96 17.06 2.45 -19.47
N SER A 97 17.38 1.29 -20.04
CA SER A 97 16.80 0.83 -21.31
C SER A 97 15.29 0.68 -21.22
N THR A 98 14.80 0.08 -20.12
CA THR A 98 13.37 -0.12 -19.88
C THR A 98 12.65 1.21 -19.64
N LEU A 99 13.23 2.12 -18.85
CA LEU A 99 12.70 3.46 -18.64
C LEU A 99 12.61 4.24 -19.95
N ASN A 100 13.67 4.24 -20.75
CA ASN A 100 13.69 4.91 -22.04
C ASN A 100 12.65 4.33 -23.00
N GLN A 101 12.45 3.02 -23.02
CA GLN A 101 11.39 2.38 -23.79
C GLN A 101 10.01 2.83 -23.32
N LEU A 102 9.78 2.86 -21.99
CA LEU A 102 8.51 3.35 -21.41
C LEU A 102 8.22 4.79 -21.85
N LEU A 103 9.22 5.67 -21.73
CA LEU A 103 9.08 7.07 -22.15
C LEU A 103 8.79 7.18 -23.65
N THR A 104 9.45 6.39 -24.47
CA THR A 104 9.23 6.34 -25.93
C THR A 104 7.82 5.88 -26.26
N GLU A 105 7.32 4.83 -25.60
CA GLU A 105 5.95 4.36 -25.82
C GLU A 105 4.93 5.43 -25.38
N MET A 106 5.14 6.08 -24.23
CA MET A 106 4.25 7.16 -23.78
C MET A 106 4.23 8.35 -24.74
N ASP A 107 5.38 8.75 -25.27
CA ASP A 107 5.48 9.86 -26.23
C ASP A 107 4.86 9.49 -27.58
N GLY A 108 4.98 8.22 -28.00
CA GLY A 108 4.40 7.67 -29.22
C GLY A 108 2.87 7.54 -29.19
N PHE A 109 2.21 7.74 -28.04
CA PHE A 109 0.76 7.80 -27.96
C PHE A 109 0.25 9.16 -28.46
N GLY A 110 -0.43 9.17 -29.59
CA GLY A 110 -1.25 10.32 -30.02
C GLY A 110 -2.36 10.59 -29.00
N SER A 111 -2.86 11.82 -28.95
CA SER A 111 -3.95 12.24 -28.05
C SER A 111 -5.28 11.47 -28.24
N ASN A 112 -5.39 10.65 -29.27
CA ASN A 112 -6.62 9.96 -29.69
C ASN A 112 -6.52 8.42 -29.65
N THR A 113 -5.51 7.83 -29.01
CA THR A 113 -5.33 6.37 -29.01
C THR A 113 -6.31 5.62 -28.12
N GLY A 114 -7.06 6.31 -27.26
CA GLY A 114 -8.01 5.67 -26.33
C GLY A 114 -7.36 4.84 -25.22
N VAL A 115 -6.03 4.93 -25.02
CA VAL A 115 -5.33 4.23 -23.95
C VAL A 115 -4.90 5.23 -22.89
N ILE A 116 -5.23 4.94 -21.63
CA ILE A 116 -4.82 5.71 -20.45
C ILE A 116 -3.83 4.86 -19.65
N ILE A 117 -2.76 5.50 -19.19
CA ILE A 117 -1.73 4.86 -18.38
C ILE A 117 -1.90 5.31 -16.94
N LEU A 118 -2.14 4.36 -16.05
CA LEU A 118 -2.10 4.58 -14.61
C LEU A 118 -0.81 3.99 -14.06
N ALA A 119 -0.12 4.71 -13.21
CA ALA A 119 1.01 4.15 -12.48
C ALA A 119 0.84 4.36 -10.98
N ALA A 120 1.41 3.49 -10.17
CA ALA A 120 1.40 3.62 -8.72
C ALA A 120 2.82 3.58 -8.14
N THR A 121 3.05 4.39 -7.12
CA THR A 121 4.29 4.38 -6.35
C THR A 121 4.04 4.74 -4.89
N ASN A 122 4.86 4.19 -4.01
CA ASN A 122 4.91 4.60 -2.61
C ASN A 122 5.89 5.77 -2.42
N ARG A 123 6.73 6.07 -3.41
CA ARG A 123 7.84 7.01 -3.32
C ARG A 123 7.99 7.85 -4.59
N ALA A 124 7.16 8.88 -4.72
CA ALA A 124 7.26 9.80 -5.86
C ALA A 124 8.57 10.62 -5.85
N ASP A 125 9.18 10.79 -4.67
CA ASP A 125 10.43 11.53 -4.46
C ASP A 125 11.64 10.93 -5.18
N VAL A 126 11.61 9.64 -5.47
CA VAL A 126 12.73 8.92 -6.12
C VAL A 126 12.58 8.81 -7.64
N LEU A 127 11.43 9.20 -8.19
CA LEU A 127 11.15 9.08 -9.61
C LEU A 127 11.99 10.04 -10.45
N ASP A 128 12.37 9.59 -11.65
CA ASP A 128 13.01 10.43 -12.65
C ASP A 128 12.05 11.54 -13.11
N ALA A 129 12.53 12.78 -13.13
CA ALA A 129 11.76 13.94 -13.52
C ALA A 129 11.21 13.83 -14.97
N ALA A 130 11.82 13.02 -15.81
CA ALA A 130 11.32 12.77 -17.15
C ALA A 130 9.95 12.09 -17.18
N LEU A 131 9.65 11.24 -16.19
CA LEU A 131 8.34 10.61 -16.06
C LEU A 131 7.21 11.59 -15.71
N LEU A 132 7.55 12.66 -14.99
CA LEU A 132 6.59 13.63 -14.45
C LEU A 132 6.35 14.83 -15.40
N ARG A 133 6.94 14.81 -16.59
CA ARG A 133 6.77 15.89 -17.58
C ARG A 133 5.38 15.86 -18.21
N ALA A 134 4.97 17.03 -18.73
CA ALA A 134 3.74 17.19 -19.49
C ALA A 134 3.63 16.15 -20.63
N GLY A 135 2.47 15.53 -20.76
CA GLY A 135 2.19 14.49 -21.75
C GLY A 135 2.59 13.08 -21.30
N ARG A 136 3.12 12.92 -20.08
CA ARG A 136 3.42 11.64 -19.43
C ARG A 136 2.60 11.54 -18.14
N PHE A 137 3.20 11.32 -16.97
CA PHE A 137 2.50 11.34 -15.68
C PHE A 137 2.39 12.76 -15.12
N ASP A 138 1.73 13.62 -15.85
CA ASP A 138 1.56 15.05 -15.50
C ASP A 138 0.46 15.28 -14.45
N ARG A 139 -0.32 14.27 -14.15
CA ARG A 139 -1.31 14.29 -13.05
C ARG A 139 -0.91 13.32 -11.95
N GLN A 140 -0.84 13.85 -10.73
CA GLN A 140 -0.59 13.07 -9.53
C GLN A 140 -1.83 13.10 -8.65
N ILE A 141 -2.26 11.92 -8.21
CA ILE A 141 -3.36 11.73 -7.26
C ILE A 141 -2.78 11.10 -6.00
N HIS A 142 -2.91 11.82 -4.89
CA HIS A 142 -2.48 11.32 -3.60
C HIS A 142 -3.56 10.44 -2.99
N VAL A 143 -3.18 9.19 -2.66
CA VAL A 143 -4.02 8.21 -1.97
C VAL A 143 -3.46 8.06 -0.57
N GLU A 144 -4.04 8.78 0.37
CA GLU A 144 -3.59 8.86 1.75
C GLU A 144 -4.06 7.64 2.57
N LEU A 145 -3.56 7.53 3.80
CA LEU A 145 -4.09 6.57 4.77
C LEU A 145 -5.53 6.95 5.13
N PRO A 146 -6.42 5.96 5.33
CA PRO A 146 -7.82 6.22 5.60
C PRO A 146 -8.03 6.95 6.93
N ASP A 147 -8.95 7.91 6.93
CA ASP A 147 -9.42 8.57 8.14
C ASP A 147 -10.29 7.64 9.00
N LEU A 148 -10.82 8.14 10.12
CA LEU A 148 -11.65 7.34 11.03
C LEU A 148 -12.92 6.81 10.35
N GLN A 149 -13.58 7.63 9.51
CA GLN A 149 -14.82 7.25 8.85
C GLN A 149 -14.55 6.23 7.74
N GLU A 150 -13.51 6.46 6.95
CA GLU A 150 -13.07 5.55 5.90
C GLU A 150 -12.64 4.21 6.48
N ARG A 151 -11.92 4.19 7.64
CA ARG A 151 -11.59 2.92 8.32
C ARG A 151 -12.83 2.13 8.75
N LYS A 152 -13.89 2.81 9.21
CA LYS A 152 -15.15 2.12 9.54
C LYS A 152 -15.74 1.44 8.30
N GLU A 153 -15.75 2.12 7.18
CA GLU A 153 -16.27 1.59 5.92
C GLU A 153 -15.45 0.40 5.45
N ILE A 154 -14.11 0.50 5.53
CA ILE A 154 -13.18 -0.59 5.20
C ILE A 154 -13.39 -1.81 6.12
N PHE A 155 -13.55 -1.60 7.43
CA PHE A 155 -13.92 -2.68 8.35
C PHE A 155 -15.27 -3.31 7.96
N GLY A 156 -16.26 -2.49 7.60
CA GLY A 156 -17.57 -2.97 7.13
C GLY A 156 -17.44 -3.93 5.95
N VAL A 157 -16.63 -3.59 4.96
CA VAL A 157 -16.38 -4.43 3.78
C VAL A 157 -15.69 -5.74 4.16
N HIS A 158 -14.59 -5.68 4.92
CA HIS A 158 -13.81 -6.88 5.25
C HIS A 158 -14.49 -7.79 6.29
N MET A 159 -15.39 -7.24 7.10
CA MET A 159 -16.16 -8.01 8.07
C MET A 159 -17.46 -8.60 7.52
N ALA A 160 -17.86 -8.27 6.29
CA ALA A 160 -19.12 -8.74 5.71
C ALA A 160 -19.22 -10.27 5.61
N GLY A 161 -18.08 -10.94 5.36
CA GLY A 161 -18.00 -12.41 5.28
C GLY A 161 -17.62 -13.11 6.58
N ILE A 162 -17.41 -12.38 7.68
CA ILE A 162 -16.96 -12.93 8.95
C ILE A 162 -18.15 -13.14 9.88
N LYS A 163 -18.27 -14.35 10.45
CA LYS A 163 -19.26 -14.64 11.50
C LYS A 163 -18.80 -13.97 12.79
N LYS A 164 -19.36 -12.83 13.11
CA LYS A 164 -19.01 -11.97 14.23
C LYS A 164 -20.08 -11.99 15.31
N ASP A 165 -19.67 -11.64 16.55
CA ASP A 165 -20.57 -11.35 17.65
C ASP A 165 -21.39 -10.08 17.38
N ASP A 166 -22.67 -10.07 17.71
CA ASP A 166 -23.57 -8.92 17.50
C ASP A 166 -23.18 -7.71 18.37
N SER A 167 -22.43 -7.92 19.45
CA SER A 167 -21.90 -6.86 20.32
C SER A 167 -20.68 -6.12 19.74
N LEU A 168 -20.16 -6.55 18.59
CA LEU A 168 -18.95 -6.00 18.00
C LEU A 168 -19.18 -4.63 17.36
N ASP A 169 -18.63 -3.59 17.97
CA ASP A 169 -18.72 -2.22 17.49
C ASP A 169 -17.58 -1.88 16.50
N ILE A 170 -17.93 -1.71 15.23
CA ILE A 170 -17.00 -1.28 14.16
C ILE A 170 -16.39 0.09 14.47
N ASN A 171 -17.17 1.00 15.09
CA ASN A 171 -16.67 2.31 15.46
C ASN A 171 -15.55 2.21 16.52
N PHE A 172 -15.71 1.28 17.45
CA PHE A 172 -14.65 0.97 18.41
C PHE A 172 -13.38 0.47 17.69
N LEU A 173 -13.49 -0.51 16.79
CA LEU A 173 -12.35 -1.07 16.04
C LEU A 173 -11.61 0.00 15.22
N ALA A 174 -12.34 0.88 14.53
CA ALA A 174 -11.75 1.97 13.77
C ALA A 174 -10.99 2.98 14.65
N LYS A 175 -11.45 3.20 15.90
CA LYS A 175 -10.73 4.04 16.87
C LYS A 175 -9.45 3.38 17.39
N GLN A 176 -9.40 2.04 17.44
CA GLN A 176 -8.24 1.29 17.91
C GLN A 176 -7.13 1.13 16.85
N THR A 177 -7.39 1.52 15.61
CA THR A 177 -6.48 1.33 14.47
C THR A 177 -6.09 2.65 13.80
N PRO A 178 -5.62 3.68 14.55
CA PRO A 178 -5.16 4.92 13.93
C PRO A 178 -3.93 4.64 13.06
N GLY A 179 -3.90 5.24 11.86
CA GLY A 179 -2.78 5.09 10.93
C GLY A 179 -2.74 3.75 10.18
N PHE A 180 -3.72 2.87 10.33
CA PHE A 180 -3.80 1.64 9.58
C PHE A 180 -4.24 1.91 8.15
N SER A 181 -3.58 1.24 7.20
CA SER A 181 -4.00 1.17 5.81
C SER A 181 -5.17 0.20 5.61
N GLY A 182 -5.78 0.23 4.43
CA GLY A 182 -6.81 -0.76 4.07
C GLY A 182 -6.29 -2.20 4.12
N ALA A 183 -5.05 -2.43 3.73
CA ALA A 183 -4.41 -3.75 3.81
C ALA A 183 -4.19 -4.21 5.26
N ASP A 184 -3.81 -3.29 6.16
CA ASP A 184 -3.67 -3.59 7.58
C ASP A 184 -5.01 -3.99 8.20
N ILE A 185 -6.09 -3.27 7.87
CA ILE A 185 -7.44 -3.59 8.33
C ILE A 185 -7.91 -4.95 7.81
N ALA A 186 -7.67 -5.25 6.54
CA ALA A 186 -7.96 -6.57 5.97
C ALA A 186 -7.22 -7.67 6.72
N ASN A 187 -5.93 -7.44 7.04
CA ASN A 187 -5.11 -8.36 7.80
C ASN A 187 -5.61 -8.53 9.24
N VAL A 188 -6.02 -7.46 9.92
CA VAL A 188 -6.65 -7.53 11.26
C VAL A 188 -7.90 -8.40 11.22
N CYS A 189 -8.77 -8.20 10.24
CA CYS A 189 -10.01 -8.98 10.10
C CYS A 189 -9.72 -10.47 9.90
N ASN A 190 -8.75 -10.79 9.05
CA ASN A 190 -8.32 -12.18 8.80
C ASN A 190 -7.67 -12.80 10.05
N GLU A 191 -6.76 -12.10 10.71
CA GLU A 191 -6.07 -12.58 11.91
C GLU A 191 -7.04 -12.79 13.08
N ALA A 192 -8.02 -11.90 13.27
CA ALA A 192 -9.06 -12.08 14.29
C ALA A 192 -9.89 -13.35 14.05
N ALA A 193 -10.23 -13.64 12.80
CA ALA A 193 -10.92 -14.89 12.46
C ALA A 193 -10.05 -16.14 12.74
N LEU A 194 -8.75 -16.07 12.44
CA LEU A 194 -7.81 -17.15 12.73
C LEU A 194 -7.61 -17.35 14.25
N ILE A 195 -7.58 -16.28 15.04
CA ILE A 195 -7.50 -16.35 16.51
C ILE A 195 -8.76 -17.00 17.07
N ALA A 196 -9.94 -16.56 16.63
CA ALA A 196 -11.21 -17.15 17.05
C ALA A 196 -11.29 -18.63 16.72
N ALA A 197 -10.88 -19.03 15.52
CA ALA A 197 -10.84 -20.44 15.11
C ALA A 197 -9.88 -21.28 15.95
N ARG A 198 -8.71 -20.75 16.29
CA ARG A 198 -7.72 -21.42 17.15
C ARG A 198 -8.22 -21.63 18.58
N ASN A 199 -9.05 -20.73 19.06
CA ASN A 199 -9.64 -20.77 20.40
C ASN A 199 -11.01 -21.48 20.44
N ASP A 200 -11.41 -22.15 19.33
CA ASP A 200 -12.70 -22.84 19.19
C ASP A 200 -13.92 -21.93 19.44
N HIS A 201 -13.79 -20.63 19.15
CA HIS A 201 -14.91 -19.69 19.25
C HIS A 201 -15.92 -19.91 18.13
N LYS A 202 -17.22 -19.82 18.42
CA LYS A 202 -18.30 -19.96 17.43
C LYS A 202 -18.46 -18.73 16.52
N CYS A 203 -17.99 -17.57 16.99
CA CYS A 203 -18.00 -16.30 16.29
C CYS A 203 -16.79 -15.47 16.74
N VAL A 204 -16.41 -14.51 15.91
CA VAL A 204 -15.28 -13.62 16.21
C VAL A 204 -15.75 -12.55 17.19
N SER A 205 -15.07 -12.49 18.33
CA SER A 205 -15.37 -11.58 19.44
C SER A 205 -14.54 -10.28 19.34
N LYS A 206 -14.92 -9.30 20.15
CA LYS A 206 -14.13 -8.06 20.34
C LYS A 206 -12.70 -8.38 20.83
N GLN A 207 -12.54 -9.37 21.71
CA GLN A 207 -11.23 -9.75 22.23
C GLN A 207 -10.34 -10.32 21.11
N ASP A 208 -10.87 -11.16 20.21
CA ASP A 208 -10.11 -11.69 19.08
C ASP A 208 -9.59 -10.59 18.17
N PHE A 209 -10.39 -9.54 17.95
CA PHE A 209 -9.94 -8.35 17.21
C PHE A 209 -8.85 -7.58 17.94
N MET A 210 -8.97 -7.41 19.25
CA MET A 210 -7.93 -6.70 20.03
C MET A 210 -6.62 -7.49 20.02
N ASP A 211 -6.68 -8.81 20.15
CA ASP A 211 -5.50 -9.67 20.07
C ASP A 211 -4.88 -9.66 18.67
N ALA A 212 -5.70 -9.55 17.62
CA ALA A 212 -5.23 -9.40 16.25
C ALA A 212 -4.51 -8.05 16.04
N VAL A 213 -5.08 -6.95 16.52
CA VAL A 213 -4.46 -5.61 16.47
C VAL A 213 -3.13 -5.63 17.22
N ASP A 214 -3.12 -6.14 18.45
CA ASP A 214 -1.90 -6.27 19.26
C ASP A 214 -0.81 -7.09 18.55
N ARG A 215 -1.21 -8.16 17.85
CA ARG A 215 -0.29 -9.04 17.11
C ARG A 215 0.29 -8.36 15.88
N ILE A 216 -0.50 -7.54 15.18
CA ILE A 216 -0.05 -6.82 13.98
C ILE A 216 0.87 -5.66 14.37
N ILE A 217 0.55 -4.90 15.41
CA ILE A 217 1.36 -3.78 15.88
C ILE A 217 2.66 -4.27 16.51
N GLY A 218 2.57 -5.21 17.46
CA GLY A 218 3.68 -5.66 18.28
C GLY A 218 4.39 -6.92 17.78
N GLY A 219 3.85 -7.61 16.78
CA GLY A 219 4.31 -8.92 16.36
C GLY A 219 3.90 -10.06 17.33
N LEU A 220 4.46 -11.24 17.12
CA LEU A 220 4.18 -12.41 17.95
C LEU A 220 4.71 -12.22 19.37
N GLU A 221 3.86 -12.53 20.36
CA GLU A 221 4.27 -12.53 21.77
C GLU A 221 5.41 -13.53 22.00
N ARG A 222 6.52 -13.08 22.56
CA ARG A 222 7.67 -13.93 22.90
C ARG A 222 7.46 -14.53 24.27
N LYS A 223 6.75 -15.67 24.33
CA LYS A 223 6.49 -16.39 25.60
C LYS A 223 7.76 -16.88 26.32
N ASN A 224 8.90 -16.96 25.62
CA ASN A 224 10.15 -17.53 26.14
C ASN A 224 11.22 -16.50 26.48
N LYS A 225 10.94 -15.18 26.37
CA LYS A 225 11.92 -14.16 26.81
C LYS A 225 11.80 -14.01 28.32
N ILE A 226 12.70 -14.65 29.05
CA ILE A 226 12.85 -14.47 30.51
C ILE A 226 13.51 -13.11 30.71
N MET A 227 12.76 -12.14 31.20
CA MET A 227 13.30 -10.85 31.64
C MET A 227 13.64 -10.94 33.11
N THR A 228 14.76 -10.35 33.48
CA THR A 228 15.11 -10.17 34.90
C THR A 228 14.15 -9.20 35.58
N GLU A 229 14.02 -9.25 36.89
CA GLU A 229 13.14 -8.32 37.62
C GLU A 229 13.57 -6.84 37.45
N GLU A 230 14.86 -6.62 37.28
CA GLU A 230 15.43 -5.27 37.05
C GLU A 230 15.03 -4.75 35.64
N GLU A 231 15.15 -5.59 34.60
CA GLU A 231 14.69 -5.27 33.24
C GLU A 231 13.18 -5.00 33.20
N LYS A 232 12.36 -5.86 33.83
CA LYS A 232 10.91 -5.63 33.94
C LYS A 232 10.58 -4.28 34.56
N ARG A 233 11.27 -3.95 35.62
CA ARG A 233 11.07 -2.69 36.34
C ARG A 233 11.46 -1.49 35.49
N SER A 234 12.61 -1.55 34.81
CA SER A 234 13.08 -0.50 33.91
C SER A 234 12.08 -0.25 32.76
N VAL A 235 11.65 -1.33 32.09
CA VAL A 235 10.66 -1.25 31.02
C VAL A 235 9.33 -0.73 31.54
N ALA A 236 8.87 -1.18 32.70
CA ALA A 236 7.61 -0.71 33.30
C ALA A 236 7.61 0.81 33.55
N TYR A 237 8.72 1.36 34.06
CA TYR A 237 8.86 2.82 34.23
C TYR A 237 8.89 3.56 32.90
N HIS A 238 9.57 3.01 31.89
CA HIS A 238 9.61 3.60 30.55
C HIS A 238 8.21 3.68 29.93
N GLU A 239 7.50 2.56 29.91
CA GLU A 239 6.14 2.49 29.36
C GLU A 239 5.13 3.33 30.17
N ALA A 240 5.26 3.37 31.49
CA ALA A 240 4.46 4.24 32.34
C ALA A 240 4.69 5.72 32.03
N GLY A 241 5.94 6.10 31.69
CA GLY A 241 6.27 7.45 31.24
C GLY A 241 5.55 7.83 29.95
N HIS A 242 5.61 6.97 28.93
CA HIS A 242 4.87 7.16 27.68
C HIS A 242 3.35 7.24 27.90
N ALA A 243 2.80 6.33 28.73
CA ALA A 243 1.39 6.31 29.07
C ALA A 243 0.95 7.61 29.76
N THR A 244 1.74 8.10 30.70
CA THR A 244 1.44 9.34 31.45
C THR A 244 1.42 10.54 30.51
N ILE A 245 2.40 10.65 29.60
CA ILE A 245 2.46 11.73 28.63
C ILE A 245 1.25 11.66 27.70
N SER A 246 0.95 10.48 27.13
CA SER A 246 -0.22 10.29 26.25
C SER A 246 -1.54 10.62 26.94
N TRP A 247 -1.66 10.32 28.23
CA TRP A 247 -2.85 10.59 29.00
C TRP A 247 -3.04 12.07 29.32
N LEU A 248 -1.95 12.78 29.60
CA LEU A 248 -1.99 14.18 30.03
C LEU A 248 -2.02 15.18 28.87
N LEU A 249 -1.53 14.80 27.69
CA LEU A 249 -1.51 15.68 26.53
C LEU A 249 -2.89 15.75 25.86
N ARG A 250 -3.40 16.97 25.68
CA ARG A 250 -4.70 17.23 25.04
C ARG A 250 -4.82 16.68 23.63
N TRP A 251 -3.70 16.57 22.91
CA TRP A 251 -3.60 16.12 21.53
C TRP A 251 -2.90 14.76 21.40
N GLY A 252 -2.69 14.07 22.51
CA GLY A 252 -2.14 12.71 22.50
C GLY A 252 -3.15 11.71 21.96
N ASN A 253 -2.65 10.64 21.35
CA ASN A 253 -3.49 9.51 20.97
C ASN A 253 -4.13 8.89 22.23
N PRO A 254 -5.40 8.43 22.17
CA PRO A 254 -6.03 7.80 23.32
C PRO A 254 -5.25 6.58 23.79
N LEU A 255 -4.91 6.57 25.07
CA LEU A 255 -4.24 5.43 25.70
C LEU A 255 -5.21 4.25 25.80
N VAL A 256 -4.87 3.16 25.14
CA VAL A 256 -5.71 1.95 25.08
C VAL A 256 -5.21 0.89 26.03
N LYS A 257 -3.88 0.68 26.04
CA LYS A 257 -3.25 -0.39 26.82
C LYS A 257 -1.78 -0.05 27.07
N VAL A 258 -1.27 -0.45 28.22
CA VAL A 258 0.16 -0.45 28.55
C VAL A 258 0.56 -1.86 28.90
N THR A 259 1.69 -2.34 28.37
CA THR A 259 2.17 -3.70 28.63
C THR A 259 3.68 -3.74 28.66
N ILE A 260 4.24 -4.59 29.50
CA ILE A 260 5.67 -4.91 29.55
C ILE A 260 5.97 -6.27 28.92
N VAL A 261 4.96 -6.92 28.33
CA VAL A 261 5.14 -8.22 27.67
C VAL A 261 5.84 -8.02 26.35
N PRO A 262 7.04 -8.61 26.13
CA PRO A 262 7.80 -8.42 24.90
C PRO A 262 7.08 -9.07 23.72
N ARG A 263 6.91 -8.30 22.63
CA ARG A 263 6.32 -8.74 21.37
C ARG A 263 7.22 -8.36 20.21
N GLY A 264 7.52 -9.29 19.31
CA GLY A 264 8.23 -9.03 18.06
C GLY A 264 9.59 -8.35 18.25
N VAL A 265 9.78 -7.21 17.58
CA VAL A 265 10.99 -6.37 17.60
C VAL A 265 10.83 -5.15 18.53
N ALA A 266 9.62 -4.92 19.04
CA ALA A 266 9.34 -3.81 19.93
C ALA A 266 9.67 -4.18 21.38
N LEU A 267 10.84 -3.83 21.79
CA LEU A 267 11.31 -3.46 23.11
C LEU A 267 12.57 -2.65 22.91
#